data_5d8632aac460894fe0208b5a8a4e5f5a
#
_entry.id   5d8632aac460894fe0208b5a8a4e5f5a
#
_cell.length_a   1.000
_cell.length_b   1.000
_cell.length_c   1.000
_cell.angle_alpha   90.00
_cell.angle_beta   90.00
_cell.angle_gamma   90.00
#
_symmetry.space_group_name_H-M   'P 1'
#
loop_
_entity.id
_entity.type
_entity.pdbx_description
1 polymer ?
#
loop_
_entity_poly.entity_id
_entity_poly.type
_entity_poly.pdbx_seq_one_letter_code
_entity_poly.pdbx_strand_id
1 'polypeptide(L)'
;HTVESTTYLLKDSSGKDHAIFTGDTLFLGDVGRPDLSQNSSMSNRDLASMLFDSLRNKIMTLSDDVIIYPGHGEGSSCGKDLSSETIGKLGDQKRTNYALRENMTKDEFIREVLDGLLDPPKYFPDNVMLNKEGYDESDEIINRSFNSLTAKEVNNMLNEKVTILDVRSVEDFSSSHIPGSIFIGLDGRFAPWVGEILEDVSKKLILIAPEGREKEAIIRLSRVGFDNVIGYLEGGINSWIKNGGRINKVLNESASKFSTTDNNKDILD
;
A
#
# COMPACT_ATOMS: atom_id res chain seq x y z
N HIS A 1 -6.48 17.63 -4.85
CA HIS A 1 -6.69 16.23 -5.17
C HIS A 1 -7.92 15.66 -4.45
N THR A 2 -8.16 16.04 -3.19
CA THR A 2 -9.42 15.79 -2.45
C THR A 2 -9.95 17.10 -1.87
N VAL A 3 -11.24 17.15 -1.51
CA VAL A 3 -11.88 18.37 -0.96
C VAL A 3 -11.30 18.71 0.41
N GLU A 4 -10.95 17.69 1.21
CA GLU A 4 -10.43 17.83 2.56
C GLU A 4 -8.92 18.09 2.61
N SER A 5 -8.23 18.06 1.47
CA SER A 5 -6.77 18.23 1.42
C SER A 5 -6.34 19.57 1.99
N THR A 6 -5.39 19.53 2.92
CA THR A 6 -4.91 20.71 3.65
C THR A 6 -3.39 20.81 3.56
N THR A 7 -2.90 22.02 3.26
CA THR A 7 -1.48 22.37 3.30
C THR A 7 -1.23 23.34 4.45
N TYR A 8 -0.23 23.07 5.28
CA TYR A 8 0.16 23.96 6.37
C TYR A 8 1.39 24.78 5.97
N LEU A 9 1.31 26.10 6.16
CA LEU A 9 2.43 27.01 5.94
C LEU A 9 3.08 27.35 7.29
N LEU A 10 4.35 27.01 7.44
CA LEU A 10 5.18 27.39 8.57
C LEU A 10 5.88 28.71 8.27
N LYS A 11 5.74 29.67 9.17
CA LYS A 11 6.48 30.95 9.16
C LYS A 11 7.56 30.94 10.23
N ASP A 12 8.66 31.61 9.95
CA ASP A 12 9.70 31.83 10.95
C ASP A 12 9.30 32.91 12.00
N SER A 13 10.17 33.15 12.95
CA SER A 13 9.92 34.16 14.02
C SER A 13 9.77 35.60 13.52
N SER A 14 10.18 35.89 12.30
CA SER A 14 10.01 37.19 11.63
C SER A 14 8.72 37.30 10.85
N GLY A 15 7.96 36.21 10.74
CA GLY A 15 6.74 36.10 9.93
C GLY A 15 7.00 35.78 8.46
N LYS A 16 8.25 35.50 8.06
CA LYS A 16 8.60 35.08 6.70
C LYS A 16 8.20 33.61 6.47
N ASP A 17 7.70 33.32 5.27
CA ASP A 17 7.38 31.96 4.85
C ASP A 17 8.65 31.10 4.83
N HIS A 18 8.64 29.99 5.55
CA HIS A 18 9.80 29.11 5.74
C HIS A 18 9.60 27.74 5.10
N ALA A 19 8.49 27.07 5.39
CA ALA A 19 8.22 25.72 4.88
C ALA A 19 6.72 25.48 4.68
N ILE A 20 6.39 24.51 3.80
CA ILE A 20 5.04 24.00 3.61
C ILE A 20 5.00 22.48 3.82
N PHE A 21 3.97 22.02 4.53
CA PHE A 21 3.61 20.61 4.69
C PHE A 21 2.43 20.35 3.77
N THR A 22 2.70 19.77 2.63
CA THR A 22 1.75 19.73 1.51
C THR A 22 0.81 18.52 1.54
N GLY A 23 1.05 17.56 2.45
CA GLY A 23 0.33 16.29 2.37
C GLY A 23 0.43 15.72 0.96
N ASP A 24 -0.70 15.28 0.43
CA ASP A 24 -0.79 14.74 -0.92
C ASP A 24 -1.16 15.80 -1.98
N THR A 25 -1.17 17.09 -1.64
CA THR A 25 -1.46 18.14 -2.63
C THR A 25 -0.31 18.32 -3.61
N LEU A 26 0.93 18.33 -3.10
CA LEU A 26 2.14 18.51 -3.90
C LEU A 26 3.23 17.57 -3.39
N PHE A 27 3.77 16.77 -4.28
CA PHE A 27 4.95 15.94 -4.06
C PHE A 27 6.18 16.53 -4.76
N LEU A 28 7.34 15.93 -4.54
CA LEU A 28 8.54 16.25 -5.31
C LEU A 28 8.48 15.49 -6.63
N GLY A 29 8.43 16.23 -7.73
CA GLY A 29 8.29 15.72 -9.08
C GLY A 29 6.85 15.54 -9.56
N ASP A 30 5.85 15.48 -8.67
CA ASP A 30 4.46 15.18 -9.01
C ASP A 30 3.46 15.94 -8.12
N VAL A 31 2.16 15.67 -8.33
CA VAL A 31 1.02 16.14 -7.52
C VAL A 31 0.09 14.98 -7.18
N GLY A 32 -0.73 15.15 -6.15
CA GLY A 32 -1.68 14.13 -5.73
C GLY A 32 -2.72 13.79 -6.80
N ARG A 33 -3.03 12.51 -6.90
CA ARG A 33 -4.06 11.98 -7.82
C ARG A 33 -5.45 12.47 -7.43
N PRO A 34 -6.21 13.07 -8.33
CA PRO A 34 -7.57 13.53 -8.03
C PRO A 34 -8.64 12.42 -8.11
N ASP A 35 -8.30 11.22 -8.60
CA ASP A 35 -9.23 10.10 -8.77
C ASP A 35 -9.38 9.21 -7.52
N LEU A 36 -8.60 9.44 -6.46
CA LEU A 36 -8.66 8.65 -5.23
C LEU A 36 -9.81 9.03 -4.29
N SER A 37 -10.49 10.15 -4.52
CA SER A 37 -11.62 10.62 -3.70
C SER A 37 -12.92 9.94 -4.12
N GLN A 38 -13.19 8.76 -3.59
CA GLN A 38 -14.31 7.90 -4.02
C GLN A 38 -15.71 8.32 -3.55
N ASN A 39 -15.83 9.31 -2.69
CA ASN A 39 -17.12 9.72 -2.10
C ASN A 39 -17.48 11.19 -2.32
N SER A 40 -16.89 11.84 -3.31
CA SER A 40 -17.30 13.20 -3.64
C SER A 40 -18.39 13.15 -4.70
N SER A 41 -19.37 14.05 -4.60
CA SER A 41 -20.29 14.37 -5.68
C SER A 41 -19.58 15.03 -6.88
N MET A 42 -18.25 15.13 -6.82
CA MET A 42 -17.39 15.81 -7.77
C MET A 42 -16.69 14.78 -8.67
N SER A 43 -16.58 15.10 -9.94
CA SER A 43 -15.82 14.27 -10.89
C SER A 43 -14.31 14.43 -10.68
N ASN A 44 -13.52 13.47 -11.18
CA ASN A 44 -12.06 13.58 -11.21
C ASN A 44 -11.60 14.87 -11.91
N ARG A 45 -12.34 15.32 -12.93
CA ARG A 45 -12.09 16.59 -13.61
C ARG A 45 -12.28 17.79 -12.69
N ASP A 46 -13.33 17.80 -11.85
CA ASP A 46 -13.58 18.88 -10.90
C ASP A 46 -12.48 18.93 -9.84
N LEU A 47 -12.08 17.78 -9.31
CA LEU A 47 -10.99 17.68 -8.33
C LEU A 47 -9.64 18.10 -8.92
N ALA A 48 -9.33 17.69 -10.15
CA ALA A 48 -8.14 18.16 -10.85
C ALA A 48 -8.17 19.68 -11.11
N SER A 49 -9.34 20.25 -11.42
CA SER A 49 -9.53 21.70 -11.57
C SER A 49 -9.27 22.44 -10.26
N MET A 50 -9.78 21.95 -9.14
CA MET A 50 -9.53 22.52 -7.81
C MET A 50 -8.07 22.41 -7.40
N LEU A 51 -7.42 21.29 -7.72
CA LEU A 51 -6.00 21.10 -7.48
C LEU A 51 -5.17 22.15 -8.25
N PHE A 52 -5.46 22.37 -9.54
CA PHE A 52 -4.83 23.41 -10.32
C PHE A 52 -4.97 24.78 -9.66
N ASP A 53 -6.17 25.15 -9.26
CA ASP A 53 -6.43 26.46 -8.61
C ASP A 53 -5.66 26.58 -7.28
N SER A 54 -5.58 25.53 -6.49
CA SER A 54 -4.82 25.49 -5.25
C SER A 54 -3.32 25.67 -5.49
N LEU A 55 -2.77 24.97 -6.48
CA LEU A 55 -1.37 25.08 -6.84
C LEU A 55 -1.03 26.48 -7.37
N ARG A 56 -1.80 27.01 -8.31
CA ARG A 56 -1.55 28.33 -8.95
C ARG A 56 -1.75 29.50 -8.00
N ASN A 57 -2.85 29.50 -7.25
CA ASN A 57 -3.26 30.67 -6.48
C ASN A 57 -2.75 30.67 -5.03
N LYS A 58 -2.26 29.54 -4.52
CA LYS A 58 -1.80 29.43 -3.13
C LYS A 58 -0.34 28.98 -3.02
N ILE A 59 0.04 27.88 -3.67
CA ILE A 59 1.38 27.29 -3.51
C ILE A 59 2.41 28.06 -4.34
N MET A 60 2.16 28.26 -5.63
CA MET A 60 3.13 28.90 -6.52
C MET A 60 3.35 30.39 -6.25
N THR A 61 2.48 31.02 -5.47
CA THR A 61 2.66 32.41 -5.04
C THR A 61 3.71 32.57 -3.93
N LEU A 62 4.10 31.49 -3.27
CA LEU A 62 5.12 31.49 -2.24
C LEU A 62 6.53 31.66 -2.84
N SER A 63 7.47 32.10 -1.99
CA SER A 63 8.88 32.27 -2.37
C SER A 63 9.54 30.95 -2.78
N ASP A 64 10.45 31.02 -3.74
CA ASP A 64 11.23 29.88 -4.23
C ASP A 64 12.08 29.19 -3.15
N ASP A 65 12.43 29.91 -2.09
CA ASP A 65 13.21 29.39 -0.96
C ASP A 65 12.41 28.53 0.01
N VAL A 66 11.07 28.53 -0.10
CA VAL A 66 10.19 27.75 0.78
C VAL A 66 10.47 26.27 0.64
N ILE A 67 10.65 25.59 1.77
CA ILE A 67 10.94 24.16 1.84
C ILE A 67 9.62 23.39 1.75
N ILE A 68 9.60 22.31 0.96
CA ILE A 68 8.46 21.42 0.81
C ILE A 68 8.71 20.13 1.59
N TYR A 69 7.73 19.79 2.45
CA TYR A 69 7.61 18.50 3.13
C TYR A 69 6.33 17.80 2.63
N PRO A 70 6.43 16.88 1.67
CA PRO A 70 5.28 16.12 1.19
C PRO A 70 4.81 15.06 2.20
N GLY A 71 3.62 14.51 2.01
CA GLY A 71 3.06 13.47 2.86
C GLY A 71 3.84 12.16 2.79
N HIS A 72 4.41 11.85 1.65
CA HIS A 72 5.25 10.67 1.39
C HIS A 72 6.05 10.88 0.08
N GLY A 73 6.90 9.93 -0.27
CA GLY A 73 7.76 9.94 -1.47
C GLY A 73 7.59 8.70 -2.34
N GLU A 74 8.67 8.30 -2.98
CA GLU A 74 8.75 7.18 -3.92
C GLU A 74 8.11 5.89 -3.38
N GLY A 75 7.48 5.14 -4.30
CA GLY A 75 6.82 3.85 -4.00
C GLY A 75 5.36 3.95 -3.55
N SER A 76 4.82 5.15 -3.39
CA SER A 76 3.39 5.35 -3.14
C SER A 76 2.58 5.35 -4.44
N SER A 77 1.34 4.88 -4.35
CA SER A 77 0.36 4.91 -5.44
C SER A 77 -0.39 6.26 -5.56
N CYS A 78 -0.02 7.26 -4.74
CA CYS A 78 -0.70 8.56 -4.70
C CYS A 78 -0.20 9.57 -5.75
N GLY A 79 0.82 9.23 -6.53
CA GLY A 79 1.34 9.97 -7.68
C GLY A 79 1.86 9.02 -8.75
N LYS A 80 2.25 9.55 -9.90
CA LYS A 80 2.73 8.77 -11.04
C LYS A 80 4.25 8.56 -11.00
N ASP A 81 5.00 9.63 -10.69
CA ASP A 81 6.47 9.67 -10.75
C ASP A 81 7.04 10.48 -9.57
N LEU A 82 6.91 9.90 -8.37
CA LEU A 82 7.39 10.52 -7.15
C LEU A 82 8.91 10.40 -7.04
N SER A 83 9.57 11.51 -6.74
CA SER A 83 11.00 11.54 -6.44
C SER A 83 11.36 10.71 -5.21
N SER A 84 12.56 10.14 -5.21
CA SER A 84 13.17 9.51 -4.03
C SER A 84 13.59 10.51 -2.94
N GLU A 85 13.64 11.80 -3.27
CA GLU A 85 13.90 12.86 -2.32
C GLU A 85 12.72 13.04 -1.36
N THR A 86 13.00 13.36 -0.10
CA THR A 86 11.98 13.56 0.94
C THR A 86 11.73 15.03 1.28
N ILE A 87 12.62 15.92 0.85
CA ILE A 87 12.58 17.35 1.11
C ILE A 87 13.08 18.07 -0.14
N GLY A 88 12.41 19.14 -0.55
CA GLY A 88 12.82 19.95 -1.70
C GLY A 88 12.49 21.43 -1.53
N LYS A 89 12.95 22.26 -2.46
CA LYS A 89 12.58 23.70 -2.50
C LYS A 89 11.49 23.93 -3.53
N LEU A 90 10.59 24.86 -3.23
CA LEU A 90 9.49 25.22 -4.13
C LEU A 90 10.00 25.73 -5.48
N GLY A 91 11.08 26.53 -5.50
CA GLY A 91 11.68 27.02 -6.73
C GLY A 91 12.21 25.91 -7.63
N ASP A 92 12.75 24.79 -7.06
CA ASP A 92 13.16 23.63 -7.83
C ASP A 92 11.94 22.96 -8.46
N GLN A 93 10.87 22.78 -7.68
CA GLN A 93 9.63 22.18 -8.18
C GLN A 93 8.94 23.02 -9.25
N LYS A 94 8.93 24.36 -9.13
CA LYS A 94 8.44 25.24 -10.20
C LYS A 94 9.19 25.04 -11.53
N ARG A 95 10.48 24.63 -11.48
CA ARG A 95 11.30 24.40 -12.68
C ARG A 95 11.21 22.99 -13.24
N THR A 96 11.06 21.97 -12.38
CA THR A 96 11.22 20.57 -12.74
C THR A 96 9.92 19.77 -12.70
N ASN A 97 8.97 20.13 -11.84
CA ASN A 97 7.71 19.42 -11.71
C ASN A 97 6.79 19.76 -12.88
N TYR A 98 6.38 18.74 -13.64
CA TYR A 98 5.53 18.94 -14.81
C TYR A 98 4.23 19.69 -14.52
N ALA A 99 3.62 19.43 -13.34
CA ALA A 99 2.36 20.01 -12.94
C ALA A 99 2.45 21.49 -12.56
N LEU A 100 3.66 22.00 -12.26
CA LEU A 100 3.91 23.39 -11.88
C LEU A 100 4.40 24.28 -13.03
N ARG A 101 4.47 23.81 -14.27
CA ARG A 101 4.87 24.63 -15.42
C ARG A 101 3.98 25.85 -15.55
N GLU A 102 4.58 27.05 -15.60
CA GLU A 102 3.86 28.33 -15.63
C GLU A 102 2.96 28.50 -16.86
N ASN A 103 3.40 27.99 -18.00
CA ASN A 103 2.69 28.12 -19.28
C ASN A 103 1.60 27.05 -19.50
N MET A 104 1.38 26.15 -18.54
CA MET A 104 0.35 25.12 -18.62
C MET A 104 -1.04 25.69 -18.36
N THR A 105 -1.95 25.53 -19.30
CA THR A 105 -3.36 25.87 -19.12
C THR A 105 -4.06 24.88 -18.16
N LYS A 106 -5.18 25.30 -17.58
CA LYS A 106 -5.97 24.41 -16.70
C LYS A 106 -6.43 23.13 -17.41
N ASP A 107 -6.85 23.23 -18.66
CA ASP A 107 -7.29 22.05 -19.43
C ASP A 107 -6.14 21.10 -19.77
N GLU A 108 -4.95 21.61 -20.03
CA GLU A 108 -3.74 20.80 -20.18
C GLU A 108 -3.37 20.10 -18.88
N PHE A 109 -3.37 20.84 -17.77
CA PHE A 109 -3.12 20.26 -16.45
C PHE A 109 -4.08 19.11 -16.12
N ILE A 110 -5.39 19.34 -16.29
CA ILE A 110 -6.41 18.32 -16.03
C ILE A 110 -6.15 17.07 -16.86
N ARG A 111 -5.86 17.24 -18.15
CA ARG A 111 -5.56 16.14 -19.07
C ARG A 111 -4.32 15.39 -18.63
N GLU A 112 -3.21 16.09 -18.35
CA GLU A 112 -1.94 15.46 -17.98
C GLU A 112 -2.00 14.76 -16.62
N VAL A 113 -2.68 15.34 -15.63
CA VAL A 113 -2.80 14.72 -14.30
C VAL A 113 -3.68 13.47 -14.33
N LEU A 114 -4.71 13.44 -15.18
CA LEU A 114 -5.62 12.30 -15.30
C LEU A 114 -5.14 11.24 -16.32
N ASP A 115 -4.19 11.56 -17.18
CA ASP A 115 -3.69 10.62 -18.18
C ASP A 115 -2.76 9.57 -17.56
N GLY A 116 -2.89 8.31 -18.01
CA GLY A 116 -2.03 7.21 -17.59
C GLY A 116 -2.10 6.83 -16.11
N LEU A 117 -3.16 7.22 -15.39
CA LEU A 117 -3.39 6.76 -14.02
C LEU A 117 -3.71 5.27 -14.03
N LEU A 118 -2.95 4.51 -13.24
CA LEU A 118 -3.29 3.11 -12.96
C LEU A 118 -4.51 3.06 -12.03
N ASP A 119 -5.27 1.98 -12.10
CA ASP A 119 -6.38 1.78 -11.17
C ASP A 119 -5.89 1.90 -9.72
N PRO A 120 -6.66 2.55 -8.84
CA PRO A 120 -6.31 2.63 -7.43
C PRO A 120 -6.32 1.23 -6.80
N PRO A 121 -5.44 0.97 -5.80
CA PRO A 121 -5.47 -0.30 -5.09
C PRO A 121 -6.86 -0.62 -4.55
N LYS A 122 -7.29 -1.87 -4.67
CA LYS A 122 -8.67 -2.33 -4.32
C LYS A 122 -9.06 -2.04 -2.87
N TYR A 123 -8.10 -2.02 -1.95
CA TYR A 123 -8.33 -1.77 -0.53
C TYR A 123 -8.44 -0.27 -0.15
N PHE A 124 -8.19 0.67 -1.08
CA PHE A 124 -8.26 2.11 -0.78
C PHE A 124 -9.65 2.57 -0.32
N PRO A 125 -10.77 2.13 -0.93
CA PRO A 125 -12.11 2.48 -0.45
C PRO A 125 -12.34 2.10 1.01
N ASP A 126 -11.93 0.89 1.40
CA ASP A 126 -12.08 0.40 2.77
C ASP A 126 -11.25 1.24 3.76
N ASN A 127 -10.00 1.59 3.38
CA ASN A 127 -9.17 2.48 4.19
C ASN A 127 -9.76 3.89 4.34
N VAL A 128 -10.39 4.43 3.30
CA VAL A 128 -11.10 5.71 3.38
C VAL A 128 -12.27 5.63 4.36
N MET A 129 -13.02 4.53 4.34
CA MET A 129 -14.14 4.31 5.27
C MET A 129 -13.64 4.17 6.70
N LEU A 130 -12.59 3.37 6.94
CA LEU A 130 -11.96 3.23 8.27
C LEU A 130 -11.48 4.57 8.81
N ASN A 131 -10.88 5.42 7.99
CA ASN A 131 -10.45 6.76 8.39
C ASN A 131 -11.62 7.72 8.72
N LYS A 132 -12.81 7.50 8.14
CA LYS A 132 -14.00 8.33 8.38
C LYS A 132 -14.82 7.85 9.57
N GLU A 133 -15.00 6.54 9.68
CA GLU A 133 -15.87 5.91 10.69
C GLU A 133 -15.12 5.58 11.98
N GLY A 134 -13.79 5.53 11.92
CA GLY A 134 -12.92 5.06 12.99
C GLY A 134 -12.58 3.58 12.82
N TYR A 135 -11.60 3.14 13.59
CA TYR A 135 -11.09 1.76 13.62
C TYR A 135 -10.74 1.38 15.05
N ASP A 136 -10.67 0.08 15.31
CA ASP A 136 -10.28 -0.44 16.61
C ASP A 136 -8.82 -0.06 16.94
N GLU A 137 -8.53 0.14 18.22
CA GLU A 137 -7.15 0.43 18.64
C GLU A 137 -6.21 -0.73 18.30
N SER A 138 -4.99 -0.40 17.86
CA SER A 138 -4.00 -1.40 17.43
C SER A 138 -3.73 -2.46 18.51
N ASP A 139 -3.73 -2.08 19.79
CA ASP A 139 -3.50 -3.02 20.89
C ASP A 139 -4.68 -4.00 21.06
N GLU A 140 -5.92 -3.56 20.82
CA GLU A 140 -7.09 -4.44 20.85
C GLU A 140 -7.05 -5.45 19.70
N ILE A 141 -6.70 -5.00 18.48
CA ILE A 141 -6.53 -5.87 17.32
C ILE A 141 -5.45 -6.91 17.60
N ILE A 142 -4.30 -6.50 18.11
CA ILE A 142 -3.19 -7.41 18.42
C ILE A 142 -3.64 -8.42 19.48
N ASN A 143 -4.28 -7.98 20.57
CA ASN A 143 -4.68 -8.84 21.65
C ASN A 143 -5.68 -9.93 21.22
N ARG A 144 -6.64 -9.60 20.33
CA ARG A 144 -7.61 -10.58 19.81
C ARG A 144 -7.04 -11.48 18.72
N SER A 145 -5.99 -11.05 18.03
CA SER A 145 -5.43 -11.75 16.85
C SER A 145 -4.19 -12.57 17.16
N PHE A 146 -3.46 -12.24 18.24
CA PHE A 146 -2.20 -12.92 18.62
C PHE A 146 -2.47 -14.22 19.38
N ASN A 147 -3.20 -15.14 18.75
CA ASN A 147 -3.56 -16.45 19.33
C ASN A 147 -2.75 -17.55 18.64
N SER A 148 -2.07 -18.38 19.42
CA SER A 148 -1.44 -19.59 18.87
C SER A 148 -2.49 -20.67 18.65
N LEU A 149 -2.50 -21.27 17.46
CA LEU A 149 -3.42 -22.33 17.06
C LEU A 149 -2.63 -23.61 16.81
N THR A 150 -3.04 -24.70 17.42
CA THR A 150 -2.44 -26.01 17.15
C THR A 150 -2.75 -26.46 15.73
N ALA A 151 -1.93 -27.34 15.17
CA ALA A 151 -2.15 -27.93 13.83
C ALA A 151 -3.53 -28.61 13.72
N LYS A 152 -4.05 -29.17 14.83
CA LYS A 152 -5.38 -29.79 14.88
C LYS A 152 -6.51 -28.77 14.76
N GLU A 153 -6.39 -27.64 15.46
CA GLU A 153 -7.37 -26.54 15.37
C GLU A 153 -7.38 -25.94 13.99
N VAL A 154 -6.20 -25.63 13.40
CA VAL A 154 -6.09 -25.15 12.01
C VAL A 154 -6.73 -26.15 11.06
N ASN A 155 -6.43 -27.46 11.17
CA ASN A 155 -7.01 -28.49 10.31
C ASN A 155 -8.55 -28.54 10.38
N ASN A 156 -9.12 -28.36 11.57
CA ASN A 156 -10.57 -28.32 11.73
C ASN A 156 -11.20 -27.11 11.04
N MET A 157 -10.51 -25.97 11.05
CA MET A 157 -10.97 -24.72 10.44
C MET A 157 -10.81 -24.67 8.91
N LEU A 158 -10.02 -25.57 8.30
CA LEU A 158 -9.87 -25.63 6.83
C LEU A 158 -11.18 -25.88 6.08
N ASN A 159 -12.18 -26.47 6.73
CA ASN A 159 -13.51 -26.70 6.17
C ASN A 159 -14.46 -25.50 6.33
N GLU A 160 -14.04 -24.47 7.04
CA GLU A 160 -14.77 -23.23 7.23
C GLU A 160 -14.30 -22.18 6.19
N LYS A 161 -15.01 -21.06 6.07
CA LYS A 161 -14.58 -19.95 5.19
C LYS A 161 -13.41 -19.17 5.81
N VAL A 162 -12.26 -19.83 5.94
CA VAL A 162 -11.03 -19.27 6.50
C VAL A 162 -9.93 -19.34 5.43
N THR A 163 -9.18 -18.28 5.28
CA THR A 163 -8.03 -18.20 4.38
C THR A 163 -6.75 -18.44 5.16
N ILE A 164 -5.94 -19.39 4.74
CA ILE A 164 -4.57 -19.55 5.25
C ILE A 164 -3.66 -18.60 4.47
N LEU A 165 -3.06 -17.67 5.17
CA LEU A 165 -2.09 -16.73 4.62
C LEU A 165 -0.67 -17.12 5.07
N ASP A 166 0.15 -17.57 4.13
CA ASP A 166 1.54 -17.90 4.40
C ASP A 166 2.42 -16.68 4.10
N VAL A 167 3.05 -16.15 5.14
CA VAL A 167 3.84 -14.90 5.08
C VAL A 167 5.34 -15.16 5.24
N ARG A 168 5.78 -16.41 5.10
CA ARG A 168 7.20 -16.80 5.16
C ARG A 168 7.97 -16.33 3.94
N SER A 169 9.21 -16.79 3.80
CA SER A 169 10.00 -16.57 2.57
C SER A 169 9.46 -17.38 1.39
N VAL A 170 9.80 -16.98 0.17
CA VAL A 170 9.44 -17.71 -1.04
C VAL A 170 10.07 -19.11 -1.05
N GLU A 171 11.28 -19.26 -0.53
CA GLU A 171 12.00 -20.54 -0.40
C GLU A 171 11.27 -21.48 0.56
N ASP A 172 10.85 -20.98 1.73
CA ASP A 172 10.11 -21.78 2.71
C ASP A 172 8.75 -22.23 2.17
N PHE A 173 8.00 -21.30 1.57
CA PHE A 173 6.72 -21.62 0.95
C PHE A 173 6.85 -22.66 -0.16
N SER A 174 7.83 -22.48 -1.05
CA SER A 174 8.07 -23.40 -2.17
C SER A 174 8.46 -24.79 -1.69
N SER A 175 9.24 -24.88 -0.61
CA SER A 175 9.70 -26.16 -0.06
C SER A 175 8.57 -26.96 0.56
N SER A 176 7.62 -26.27 1.22
CA SER A 176 6.43 -26.89 1.81
C SER A 176 5.41 -25.84 2.24
N HIS A 177 4.15 -26.00 1.86
CA HIS A 177 3.04 -25.17 2.29
C HIS A 177 1.74 -25.96 2.45
N ILE A 178 0.80 -25.42 3.20
CA ILE A 178 -0.53 -26.02 3.37
C ILE A 178 -1.29 -25.89 2.03
N PRO A 179 -1.89 -26.98 1.49
CA PRO A 179 -2.66 -26.91 0.25
C PRO A 179 -3.77 -25.86 0.31
N GLY A 180 -3.84 -24.98 -0.69
CA GLY A 180 -4.83 -23.90 -0.76
C GLY A 180 -4.46 -22.63 0.05
N SER A 181 -3.30 -22.59 0.70
CA SER A 181 -2.80 -21.35 1.30
C SER A 181 -2.43 -20.33 0.23
N ILE A 182 -2.67 -19.06 0.53
CA ILE A 182 -2.21 -17.93 -0.27
C ILE A 182 -0.85 -17.50 0.26
N PHE A 183 0.11 -17.31 -0.65
CA PHE A 183 1.46 -16.85 -0.30
C PHE A 183 1.59 -15.35 -0.55
N ILE A 184 1.97 -14.61 0.48
CA ILE A 184 2.39 -13.21 0.37
C ILE A 184 3.52 -13.00 1.39
N GLY A 185 4.77 -12.99 0.93
CA GLY A 185 5.95 -12.85 1.81
C GLY A 185 5.92 -11.56 2.63
N LEU A 186 6.27 -11.67 3.91
CA LEU A 186 6.23 -10.53 4.84
C LEU A 186 7.23 -9.45 4.47
N ASP A 187 8.33 -9.78 3.82
CA ASP A 187 9.33 -8.82 3.39
C ASP A 187 8.90 -8.07 2.11
N GLY A 188 9.39 -6.84 1.95
CA GLY A 188 9.03 -6.00 0.81
C GLY A 188 7.63 -5.36 0.91
N ARG A 189 6.91 -5.33 -0.21
CA ARG A 189 5.61 -4.66 -0.38
C ARG A 189 4.42 -5.50 0.13
N PHE A 190 4.53 -6.09 1.31
CA PHE A 190 3.54 -7.01 1.87
C PHE A 190 2.12 -6.43 1.91
N ALA A 191 1.93 -5.27 2.56
CA ALA A 191 0.60 -4.70 2.76
C ALA A 191 -0.13 -4.34 1.45
N PRO A 192 0.50 -3.70 0.43
CA PRO A 192 -0.10 -3.52 -0.88
C PRO A 192 -0.52 -4.83 -1.55
N TRP A 193 0.32 -5.87 -1.50
CA TRP A 193 -0.02 -7.17 -2.09
C TRP A 193 -1.17 -7.86 -1.38
N VAL A 194 -1.24 -7.75 -0.04
CA VAL A 194 -2.37 -8.27 0.73
C VAL A 194 -3.67 -7.65 0.26
N GLY A 195 -3.73 -6.32 0.18
CA GLY A 195 -4.91 -5.60 -0.26
C GLY A 195 -5.33 -5.92 -1.70
N GLU A 196 -4.36 -6.15 -2.59
CA GLU A 196 -4.63 -6.48 -3.99
C GLU A 196 -5.11 -7.92 -4.20
N ILE A 197 -4.51 -8.88 -3.48
CA ILE A 197 -4.78 -10.32 -3.68
C ILE A 197 -5.99 -10.80 -2.86
N LEU A 198 -6.13 -10.33 -1.61
CA LEU A 198 -7.22 -10.78 -0.75
C LEU A 198 -8.53 -10.06 -1.01
N GLU A 199 -8.50 -8.83 -1.49
CA GLU A 199 -9.62 -7.98 -1.91
C GLU A 199 -10.64 -7.64 -0.81
N ASP A 200 -11.06 -8.59 0.01
CA ASP A 200 -12.09 -8.48 1.04
C ASP A 200 -11.45 -8.43 2.43
N VAL A 201 -11.47 -7.26 3.06
CA VAL A 201 -10.90 -7.01 4.39
C VAL A 201 -11.63 -7.79 5.51
N SER A 202 -12.86 -8.25 5.26
CA SER A 202 -13.64 -9.02 6.23
C SER A 202 -13.23 -10.49 6.33
N LYS A 203 -12.34 -10.98 5.46
CA LYS A 203 -11.87 -12.37 5.45
C LYS A 203 -11.23 -12.76 6.77
N LYS A 204 -11.62 -13.93 7.26
CA LYS A 204 -10.96 -14.57 8.40
C LYS A 204 -9.63 -15.18 7.96
N LEU A 205 -8.54 -14.80 8.63
CA LEU A 205 -7.19 -15.21 8.28
C LEU A 205 -6.56 -16.06 9.38
N ILE A 206 -5.85 -17.13 9.00
CA ILE A 206 -4.91 -17.83 9.85
C ILE A 206 -3.51 -17.67 9.23
N LEU A 207 -2.53 -17.31 10.04
CA LEU A 207 -1.18 -17.02 9.57
C LEU A 207 -0.24 -18.22 9.69
N ILE A 208 0.58 -18.41 8.66
CA ILE A 208 1.80 -19.21 8.72
C ILE A 208 2.95 -18.21 8.61
N ALA A 209 3.56 -17.87 9.74
CA ALA A 209 4.57 -16.83 9.82
C ALA A 209 5.97 -17.41 10.15
N PRO A 210 7.05 -16.68 9.85
CA PRO A 210 8.34 -16.97 10.43
C PRO A 210 8.27 -16.84 11.96
N GLU A 211 8.95 -17.74 12.68
CA GLU A 211 8.98 -17.73 14.16
C GLU A 211 9.41 -16.36 14.70
N GLY A 212 8.60 -15.82 15.61
CA GLY A 212 8.82 -14.51 16.25
C GLY A 212 8.38 -13.29 15.42
N ARG A 213 7.85 -13.48 14.19
CA ARG A 213 7.35 -12.39 13.35
C ARG A 213 5.83 -12.38 13.20
N GLU A 214 5.12 -13.19 13.96
CA GLU A 214 3.66 -13.32 13.90
C GLU A 214 2.97 -11.99 14.25
N LYS A 215 3.45 -11.33 15.30
CA LYS A 215 2.95 -10.02 15.72
C LYS A 215 3.19 -8.94 14.65
N GLU A 216 4.36 -8.95 14.01
CA GLU A 216 4.65 -8.03 12.89
C GLU A 216 3.66 -8.23 11.74
N ALA A 217 3.36 -9.48 11.39
CA ALA A 217 2.41 -9.80 10.33
C ALA A 217 1.02 -9.25 10.65
N ILE A 218 0.53 -9.44 11.88
CA ILE A 218 -0.77 -8.92 12.34
C ILE A 218 -0.81 -7.39 12.23
N ILE A 219 0.22 -6.70 12.73
CA ILE A 219 0.31 -5.23 12.66
C ILE A 219 0.30 -4.74 11.21
N ARG A 220 1.01 -5.43 10.32
CA ARG A 220 1.07 -5.02 8.90
C ARG A 220 -0.23 -5.30 8.16
N LEU A 221 -0.98 -6.32 8.54
CA LEU A 221 -2.32 -6.59 8.04
C LEU A 221 -3.32 -5.52 8.50
N SER A 222 -3.30 -5.15 9.78
CA SER A 222 -4.21 -4.15 10.31
C SER A 222 -4.02 -2.76 9.68
N ARG A 223 -2.80 -2.42 9.25
CA ARG A 223 -2.52 -1.16 8.53
C ARG A 223 -3.27 -1.01 7.19
N VAL A 224 -3.78 -2.11 6.64
CA VAL A 224 -4.58 -2.13 5.42
C VAL A 224 -5.98 -2.71 5.65
N GLY A 225 -6.44 -2.71 6.91
CA GLY A 225 -7.82 -3.03 7.30
C GLY A 225 -8.12 -4.51 7.47
N PHE A 226 -7.14 -5.42 7.39
CA PHE A 226 -7.34 -6.85 7.60
C PHE A 226 -7.24 -7.22 9.08
N ASP A 227 -8.29 -6.90 9.85
CA ASP A 227 -8.32 -7.04 11.31
C ASP A 227 -8.89 -8.38 11.82
N ASN A 228 -9.36 -9.25 10.90
CA ASN A 228 -9.95 -10.54 11.20
C ASN A 228 -8.93 -11.69 11.19
N VAL A 229 -7.75 -11.47 11.77
CA VAL A 229 -6.79 -12.56 12.00
C VAL A 229 -7.24 -13.36 13.21
N ILE A 230 -7.58 -14.65 13.00
CA ILE A 230 -8.02 -15.56 14.05
C ILE A 230 -6.85 -15.98 14.94
N GLY A 231 -5.67 -16.14 14.33
CA GLY A 231 -4.46 -16.55 15.02
C GLY A 231 -3.38 -17.00 14.02
N TYR A 232 -2.34 -17.62 14.55
CA TYR A 232 -1.22 -18.16 13.78
C TYR A 232 -0.94 -19.62 14.15
N LEU A 233 -0.41 -20.39 13.20
CA LEU A 233 -0.06 -21.79 13.42
C LEU A 233 1.14 -21.90 14.38
N GLU A 234 0.91 -22.48 15.55
CA GLU A 234 1.92 -22.76 16.57
C GLU A 234 3.01 -23.71 16.04
N GLY A 235 4.27 -23.31 16.18
CA GLY A 235 5.41 -24.07 15.65
C GLY A 235 5.47 -24.12 14.11
N GLY A 236 4.69 -23.30 13.42
CA GLY A 236 4.72 -23.11 11.97
C GLY A 236 4.49 -24.39 11.18
N ILE A 237 4.97 -24.41 9.93
CA ILE A 237 4.77 -25.54 9.01
C ILE A 237 5.37 -26.86 9.53
N ASN A 238 6.41 -26.79 10.35
CA ASN A 238 7.03 -27.99 10.93
C ASN A 238 6.06 -28.70 11.92
N SER A 239 5.33 -27.94 12.72
CA SER A 239 4.28 -28.49 13.59
C SER A 239 3.16 -29.13 12.77
N TRP A 240 2.73 -28.50 11.68
CA TRP A 240 1.74 -29.02 10.75
C TRP A 240 2.15 -30.39 10.20
N ILE A 241 3.36 -30.50 9.67
CA ILE A 241 3.91 -31.73 9.08
C ILE A 241 4.00 -32.82 10.15
N LYS A 242 4.52 -32.50 11.36
CA LYS A 242 4.67 -33.44 12.46
C LYS A 242 3.32 -34.04 12.92
N ASN A 243 2.23 -33.29 12.78
CA ASN A 243 0.89 -33.74 13.09
C ASN A 243 0.16 -34.39 11.90
N GLY A 244 0.88 -34.75 10.83
CA GLY A 244 0.32 -35.48 9.67
C GLY A 244 -0.45 -34.60 8.68
N GLY A 245 -0.30 -33.27 8.78
CA GLY A 245 -0.91 -32.34 7.84
C GLY A 245 -0.36 -32.49 6.43
N ARG A 246 -1.26 -32.42 5.42
CA ARG A 246 -0.85 -32.46 4.01
C ARG A 246 -0.11 -31.21 3.62
N ILE A 247 0.90 -31.37 2.75
CA ILE A 247 1.65 -30.26 2.17
C ILE A 247 1.68 -30.35 0.65
N ASN A 248 1.82 -29.20 0.01
CA ASN A 248 2.23 -29.06 -1.37
C ASN A 248 3.63 -28.45 -1.44
N LYS A 249 4.23 -28.52 -2.63
CA LYS A 249 5.54 -27.93 -2.96
C LYS A 249 5.46 -27.24 -4.32
N VAL A 250 6.25 -26.22 -4.50
CA VAL A 250 6.50 -25.60 -5.81
C VAL A 250 7.94 -25.93 -6.20
N LEU A 251 8.11 -26.44 -7.41
CA LEU A 251 9.44 -26.75 -7.93
C LEU A 251 10.10 -25.44 -8.39
N ASN A 252 11.23 -25.12 -7.79
CA ASN A 252 12.07 -23.99 -8.20
C ASN A 252 13.19 -24.52 -9.10
N GLU A 253 13.34 -23.93 -10.27
CA GLU A 253 14.44 -24.20 -11.18
C GLU A 253 15.25 -22.93 -11.44
N SER A 254 16.58 -23.06 -11.54
CA SER A 254 17.40 -21.94 -11.97
C SER A 254 17.18 -21.63 -13.45
N ALA A 255 17.37 -20.38 -13.86
CA ALA A 255 17.25 -19.98 -15.26
C ALA A 255 18.16 -20.80 -16.19
N SER A 256 19.38 -21.16 -15.72
CA SER A 256 20.28 -22.03 -16.47
C SER A 256 19.78 -23.46 -16.65
N LYS A 257 19.09 -24.02 -15.65
CA LYS A 257 18.49 -25.36 -15.78
C LYS A 257 17.24 -25.29 -16.66
N PHE A 258 16.42 -24.25 -16.49
CA PHE A 258 15.22 -24.03 -17.30
C PHE A 258 15.54 -23.90 -18.80
N SER A 259 16.62 -23.17 -19.16
CA SER A 259 17.04 -23.00 -20.55
C SER A 259 17.46 -24.30 -21.26
N THR A 260 17.78 -25.36 -20.50
CA THR A 260 18.15 -26.70 -21.03
C THR A 260 16.99 -27.68 -21.00
N THR A 261 15.84 -27.29 -20.45
CA THR A 261 14.65 -28.16 -20.39
C THR A 261 13.84 -28.00 -21.67
N ASP A 262 13.29 -29.11 -22.20
CA ASP A 262 12.49 -29.12 -23.43
C ASP A 262 11.21 -28.26 -23.24
N ASN A 263 11.12 -27.16 -23.98
CA ASN A 263 10.18 -26.05 -23.75
C ASN A 263 8.82 -26.27 -24.45
N ASN A 264 8.19 -27.40 -24.27
CA ASN A 264 6.80 -27.61 -24.69
C ASN A 264 5.78 -27.23 -23.61
N LYS A 265 6.13 -26.35 -22.70
CA LYS A 265 5.26 -25.84 -21.63
C LYS A 265 4.97 -24.36 -21.80
N ASP A 266 3.76 -23.95 -21.49
CA ASP A 266 3.40 -22.55 -21.41
C ASP A 266 4.27 -21.87 -20.34
N ILE A 267 4.90 -20.76 -20.72
CA ILE A 267 5.73 -19.94 -19.84
C ILE A 267 4.93 -18.68 -19.55
N LEU A 268 4.67 -18.42 -18.29
CA LEU A 268 4.14 -17.16 -17.82
C LEU A 268 5.31 -16.33 -17.29
N ASP A 269 5.56 -15.19 -17.90
CA ASP A 269 6.58 -14.23 -17.48
C ASP A 269 5.91 -13.07 -16.71
#